data_fd68d6bcc7d239cc0aef8b5554078325
#
_entry.id   fd68d6bcc7d239cc0aef8b5554078325
#
_cell.length_a   1.000
_cell.length_b   1.000
_cell.length_c   1.000
_cell.angle_alpha   90.00
_cell.angle_beta   90.00
_cell.angle_gamma   90.00
#
_symmetry.space_group_name_H-M   'P 1'
#
loop_
_entity.id
_entity.type
_entity.pdbx_description
1 polymer ?
#
loop_
_entity_poly.entity_id
_entity_poly.type
_entity_poly.pdbx_seq_one_letter_code
_entity_poly.pdbx_strand_id
1 'polypeptide(L)'
;MTQSVLISGGGIVGSFLGLELAARDIPFQIIEKNPYIASKDDHIRSLTLNLSACERLDQLGVTTSSSVIQEMNIFDGSGSGKLSFNSKEANIGYLAKVFGFNDLRQALATKVESFTSIGDEVTSFQLKDSKVNVSLSNETILDTALLVIAEG
;
A
#
# COMPACT_ATOMS: atom_id res chain seq x y z
N MET A 1 20.86 12.32 -14.97
CA MET A 1 19.51 12.45 -14.40
C MET A 1 19.22 11.17 -13.66
N THR A 2 18.90 11.25 -12.37
CA THR A 2 18.61 10.10 -11.54
C THR A 2 17.32 9.45 -12.08
N GLN A 3 17.39 8.17 -12.40
CA GLN A 3 16.20 7.44 -12.85
C GLN A 3 15.21 7.39 -11.68
N SER A 4 14.03 8.00 -11.85
CA SER A 4 12.99 8.05 -10.82
C SER A 4 11.89 7.02 -11.11
N VAL A 5 11.18 6.64 -10.08
CA VAL A 5 9.97 5.81 -10.17
C VAL A 5 8.76 6.72 -10.03
N LEU A 6 7.79 6.60 -10.92
CA LEU A 6 6.49 7.25 -10.79
C LEU A 6 5.45 6.21 -10.38
N ILE A 7 4.70 6.50 -9.33
CA ILE A 7 3.64 5.64 -8.81
C ILE A 7 2.31 6.33 -9.06
N SER A 8 1.42 5.70 -9.84
CA SER A 8 0.05 6.14 -10.04
C SER A 8 -0.85 5.48 -9.00
N GLY A 9 -1.41 6.28 -8.12
CA GLY A 9 -2.25 5.86 -7.01
C GLY A 9 -1.54 5.92 -5.65
N GLY A 10 -2.01 6.78 -4.76
CA GLY A 10 -1.55 6.98 -3.36
C GLY A 10 -2.35 6.19 -2.33
N GLY A 11 -2.95 5.06 -2.72
CA GLY A 11 -3.62 4.13 -1.82
C GLY A 11 -2.63 3.37 -0.93
N ILE A 12 -3.12 2.34 -0.21
CA ILE A 12 -2.27 1.51 0.69
C ILE A 12 -1.07 0.93 -0.06
N VAL A 13 -1.28 0.38 -1.25
CA VAL A 13 -0.22 -0.28 -2.04
C VAL A 13 0.81 0.72 -2.54
N GLY A 14 0.36 1.82 -3.17
CA GLY A 14 1.27 2.85 -3.70
C GLY A 14 2.06 3.56 -2.61
N SER A 15 1.41 3.90 -1.49
CA SER A 15 2.09 4.52 -0.34
C SER A 15 3.09 3.57 0.32
N PHE A 16 2.74 2.29 0.47
CA PHE A 16 3.67 1.28 1.00
C PHE A 16 4.89 1.10 0.08
N LEU A 17 4.67 1.02 -1.24
CA LEU A 17 5.77 0.96 -2.21
C LEU A 17 6.65 2.22 -2.13
N GLY A 18 6.05 3.40 -2.02
CA GLY A 18 6.79 4.65 -1.83
C GLY A 18 7.72 4.60 -0.61
N LEU A 19 7.24 4.09 0.53
CA LEU A 19 8.06 3.90 1.72
C LEU A 19 9.20 2.89 1.51
N GLU A 20 8.94 1.82 0.77
CA GLU A 20 9.96 0.84 0.41
C GLU A 20 11.07 1.44 -0.47
N LEU A 21 10.70 2.33 -1.38
CA LEU A 21 11.66 3.05 -2.23
C LEU A 21 12.45 4.08 -1.40
N ALA A 22 11.77 4.83 -0.53
CA ALA A 22 12.42 5.77 0.39
C ALA A 22 13.46 5.09 1.28
N ALA A 23 13.13 3.92 1.84
CA ALA A 23 14.04 3.15 2.69
C ALA A 23 15.30 2.63 1.96
N ARG A 24 15.34 2.74 0.63
CA ARG A 24 16.46 2.33 -0.25
C ARG A 24 17.09 3.51 -0.99
N ASP A 25 16.74 4.73 -0.62
CA ASP A 25 17.20 5.96 -1.28
C ASP A 25 16.92 5.98 -2.80
N ILE A 26 15.83 5.31 -3.23
CA ILE A 26 15.39 5.30 -4.63
C ILE A 26 14.45 6.48 -4.85
N PRO A 27 14.77 7.42 -5.75
CA PRO A 27 13.90 8.57 -6.02
C PRO A 27 12.56 8.13 -6.61
N PHE A 28 11.47 8.67 -6.06
CA PHE A 28 10.13 8.40 -6.55
C PHE A 28 9.20 9.61 -6.37
N GLN A 29 8.08 9.56 -7.06
CA GLN A 29 6.94 10.46 -6.89
C GLN A 29 5.65 9.65 -6.97
N ILE A 30 4.66 10.02 -6.16
CA ILE A 30 3.32 9.45 -6.19
C ILE A 30 2.37 10.49 -6.80
N ILE A 31 1.54 10.06 -7.73
CA ILE A 31 0.43 10.86 -8.29
C ILE A 31 -0.86 10.27 -7.74
N GLU A 32 -1.64 11.10 -7.06
CA GLU A 32 -2.92 10.71 -6.46
C GLU A 32 -4.02 11.69 -6.88
N LYS A 33 -5.07 11.16 -7.49
CA LYS A 33 -6.18 11.95 -8.01
C LYS A 33 -6.97 12.66 -6.92
N ASN A 34 -7.25 11.95 -5.84
CA ASN A 34 -8.15 12.44 -4.81
C ASN A 34 -7.39 12.67 -3.50
N PRO A 35 -7.63 13.81 -2.82
CA PRO A 35 -7.17 13.94 -1.46
C PRO A 35 -7.78 12.81 -0.61
N TYR A 36 -7.00 12.30 0.35
CA TYR A 36 -7.57 11.36 1.29
C TYR A 36 -8.65 12.04 2.13
N ILE A 37 -9.90 11.65 1.91
CA ILE A 37 -11.02 12.04 2.74
C ILE A 37 -11.59 10.75 3.33
N ALA A 38 -11.50 10.59 4.65
CA ALA A 38 -12.12 9.47 5.33
C ALA A 38 -13.65 9.53 5.12
N SER A 39 -14.22 8.53 4.45
CA SER A 39 -15.66 8.41 4.35
C SER A 39 -16.22 7.79 5.62
N LYS A 40 -17.45 8.18 6.00
CA LYS A 40 -18.10 7.59 7.19
C LYS A 40 -18.35 6.08 7.03
N ASP A 41 -18.52 5.61 5.80
CA ASP A 41 -18.77 4.20 5.50
C ASP A 41 -17.49 3.34 5.51
N ASP A 42 -16.33 3.96 5.39
CA ASP A 42 -15.04 3.28 5.37
C ASP A 42 -14.63 2.74 6.77
N HIS A 43 -15.29 3.15 7.85
CA HIS A 43 -15.00 2.64 9.19
C HIS A 43 -15.31 1.14 9.36
N ILE A 44 -16.07 0.56 8.44
CA ILE A 44 -16.46 -0.86 8.48
C ILE A 44 -15.44 -1.73 7.72
N ARG A 45 -14.60 -1.14 6.85
CA ARG A 45 -13.60 -1.90 6.10
C ARG A 45 -12.40 -2.23 6.97
N SER A 46 -12.04 -3.50 6.99
CA SER A 46 -10.83 -3.97 7.64
C SER A 46 -9.90 -4.62 6.63
N LEU A 47 -8.62 -4.63 6.95
CA LEU A 47 -7.56 -5.30 6.19
C LEU A 47 -6.79 -6.21 7.12
N THR A 48 -6.63 -7.46 6.72
CA THR A 48 -5.82 -8.43 7.46
C THR A 48 -4.47 -8.59 6.78
N LEU A 49 -3.41 -8.37 7.54
CA LEU A 49 -2.04 -8.54 7.08
C LEU A 49 -1.36 -9.68 7.83
N ASN A 50 -0.59 -10.49 7.10
CA ASN A 50 0.21 -11.56 7.67
C ASN A 50 1.40 -11.02 8.50
N LEU A 51 2.07 -11.90 9.22
CA LEU A 51 3.20 -11.56 10.10
C LEU A 51 4.28 -10.77 9.37
N SER A 52 4.74 -11.23 8.20
CA SER A 52 5.83 -10.56 7.46
C SER A 52 5.47 -9.15 7.02
N ALA A 53 4.22 -8.91 6.57
CA ALA A 53 3.76 -7.58 6.20
C ALA A 53 3.68 -6.65 7.43
N CYS A 54 3.25 -7.17 8.58
CA CYS A 54 3.21 -6.41 9.83
C CYS A 54 4.61 -6.03 10.31
N GLU A 55 5.54 -6.97 10.31
CA GLU A 55 6.94 -6.71 10.67
C GLU A 55 7.58 -5.67 9.74
N ARG A 56 7.23 -5.72 8.45
CA ARG A 56 7.74 -4.73 7.51
C ARG A 56 7.17 -3.34 7.74
N LEU A 57 5.88 -3.21 8.06
CA LEU A 57 5.29 -1.93 8.47
C LEU A 57 5.97 -1.36 9.71
N ASP A 58 6.22 -2.22 10.72
CA ASP A 58 6.91 -1.81 11.95
C ASP A 58 8.34 -1.30 11.65
N GLN A 59 9.10 -1.98 10.78
CA GLN A 59 10.44 -1.55 10.34
C GLN A 59 10.42 -0.22 9.58
N LEU A 60 9.36 0.07 8.82
CA LEU A 60 9.16 1.34 8.12
C LEU A 60 8.59 2.44 9.05
N GLY A 61 8.40 2.13 10.32
CA GLY A 61 7.88 3.06 11.32
C GLY A 61 6.42 3.44 11.10
N VAL A 62 5.63 2.57 10.47
CA VAL A 62 4.19 2.76 10.30
C VAL A 62 3.48 2.19 11.52
N THR A 63 2.92 3.08 12.34
CA THR A 63 2.19 2.70 13.56
C THR A 63 0.73 3.08 13.44
N THR A 64 -0.15 2.13 13.72
CA THR A 64 -1.60 2.33 13.79
C THR A 64 -2.23 1.24 14.66
N SER A 65 -3.46 1.46 15.12
CA SER A 65 -4.18 0.48 15.93
C SER A 65 -4.45 -0.80 15.13
N SER A 66 -4.32 -1.95 15.79
CA SER A 66 -4.60 -3.25 15.17
C SER A 66 -5.01 -4.28 16.23
N SER A 67 -5.70 -5.33 15.78
CA SER A 67 -6.04 -6.49 16.59
C SER A 67 -5.29 -7.72 16.09
N VAL A 68 -4.74 -8.51 17.00
CA VAL A 68 -3.99 -9.72 16.63
C VAL A 68 -4.90 -10.92 16.43
N ILE A 69 -4.56 -11.75 15.44
CA ILE A 69 -5.15 -13.08 15.24
C ILE A 69 -4.13 -14.12 15.70
N GLN A 70 -4.46 -14.83 16.76
CA GLN A 70 -3.62 -15.90 17.31
C GLN A 70 -4.04 -17.29 16.84
N GLU A 71 -5.30 -17.43 16.48
CA GLU A 71 -5.87 -18.70 16.02
C GLU A 71 -6.82 -18.45 14.84
N MET A 72 -6.78 -19.34 13.85
CA MET A 72 -7.65 -19.33 12.68
C MET A 72 -8.19 -20.73 12.43
N ASN A 73 -9.51 -20.86 12.41
CA ASN A 73 -10.20 -22.09 12.10
C ASN A 73 -10.95 -21.93 10.77
N ILE A 74 -10.65 -22.79 9.82
CA ILE A 74 -11.28 -22.82 8.51
C ILE A 74 -12.11 -24.09 8.42
N PHE A 75 -13.37 -23.96 8.03
CA PHE A 75 -14.31 -25.07 7.89
C PHE A 75 -14.70 -25.20 6.45
N ASP A 76 -14.83 -26.44 5.96
CA ASP A 76 -15.44 -26.72 4.67
C ASP A 76 -16.96 -26.49 4.78
N GLY A 77 -17.50 -25.61 3.92
CA GLY A 77 -18.94 -25.29 3.93
C GLY A 77 -19.83 -26.42 3.44
N SER A 78 -19.30 -27.42 2.76
CA SER A 78 -20.04 -28.54 2.16
C SER A 78 -19.64 -29.91 2.72
N GLY A 79 -18.63 -29.98 3.59
CA GLY A 79 -18.08 -31.20 4.12
C GLY A 79 -17.75 -31.13 5.61
N SER A 80 -17.05 -32.15 6.11
CA SER A 80 -16.59 -32.23 7.51
C SER A 80 -15.14 -31.76 7.68
N GLY A 81 -14.53 -31.20 6.64
CA GLY A 81 -13.15 -30.73 6.66
C GLY A 81 -12.96 -29.55 7.60
N LYS A 82 -11.94 -29.62 8.46
CA LYS A 82 -11.51 -28.53 9.33
C LYS A 82 -10.00 -28.36 9.24
N LEU A 83 -9.54 -27.13 9.10
CA LEU A 83 -8.15 -26.75 9.17
C LEU A 83 -7.97 -25.71 10.28
N SER A 84 -7.01 -25.91 11.15
CA SER A 84 -6.72 -25.00 12.27
C SER A 84 -5.27 -24.56 12.21
N PHE A 85 -5.06 -23.27 12.44
CA PHE A 85 -3.74 -22.67 12.61
C PHE A 85 -3.68 -22.00 13.97
N ASN A 86 -2.56 -22.18 14.68
CA ASN A 86 -2.35 -21.58 15.98
C ASN A 86 -0.92 -21.01 16.05
N SER A 87 -0.79 -19.76 16.47
CA SER A 87 0.50 -19.05 16.53
C SER A 87 1.46 -19.69 17.53
N LYS A 88 0.94 -20.26 18.64
CA LYS A 88 1.78 -20.95 19.63
C LYS A 88 2.37 -22.24 19.09
N GLU A 89 1.59 -23.02 18.33
CA GLU A 89 2.06 -24.24 17.68
C GLU A 89 3.12 -23.95 16.60
N ALA A 90 2.97 -22.81 15.90
CA ALA A 90 3.91 -22.32 14.93
C ALA A 90 5.14 -21.62 15.55
N ASN A 91 5.14 -21.43 16.89
CA ASN A 91 6.17 -20.69 17.63
C ASN A 91 6.40 -19.26 17.10
N ILE A 92 5.31 -18.55 16.79
CA ILE A 92 5.31 -17.14 16.37
C ILE A 92 4.38 -16.31 17.27
N GLY A 93 4.60 -14.99 17.33
CA GLY A 93 3.84 -14.11 18.22
C GLY A 93 2.35 -14.01 17.89
N TYR A 94 2.02 -14.07 16.59
CA TYR A 94 0.65 -14.01 16.05
C TYR A 94 0.65 -14.51 14.60
N LEU A 95 -0.52 -14.91 14.09
CA LEU A 95 -0.69 -15.33 12.69
C LEU A 95 -0.83 -14.13 11.75
N ALA A 96 -1.60 -13.14 12.17
CA ALA A 96 -1.93 -11.95 11.41
C ALA A 96 -2.38 -10.82 12.33
N LYS A 97 -2.46 -9.58 11.79
CA LYS A 97 -3.13 -8.45 12.44
C LYS A 97 -4.25 -7.92 11.55
N VAL A 98 -5.34 -7.49 12.17
CA VAL A 98 -6.45 -6.80 11.52
C VAL A 98 -6.33 -5.31 11.79
N PHE A 99 -6.34 -4.53 10.73
CA PHE A 99 -6.26 -3.07 10.75
C PHE A 99 -7.58 -2.46 10.29
N GLY A 100 -7.95 -1.30 10.82
CA GLY A 100 -8.90 -0.43 10.16
C GLY A 100 -8.31 0.04 8.81
N PHE A 101 -9.05 -0.11 7.72
CA PHE A 101 -8.56 0.23 6.38
C PHE A 101 -8.13 1.70 6.31
N ASN A 102 -8.95 2.60 6.85
CA ASN A 102 -8.67 4.03 6.86
C ASN A 102 -7.49 4.40 7.75
N ASP A 103 -7.38 3.77 8.92
CA ASP A 103 -6.30 4.05 9.87
C ASP A 103 -4.95 3.68 9.24
N LEU A 104 -4.87 2.52 8.59
CA LEU A 104 -3.65 2.10 7.90
C LEU A 104 -3.35 2.99 6.70
N ARG A 105 -4.36 3.32 5.88
CA ARG A 105 -4.22 4.22 4.72
C ARG A 105 -3.71 5.59 5.16
N GLN A 106 -4.29 6.16 6.21
CA GLN A 106 -3.88 7.46 6.76
C GLN A 106 -2.43 7.42 7.27
N ALA A 107 -2.08 6.38 8.04
CA ALA A 107 -0.73 6.23 8.57
C ALA A 107 0.32 6.14 7.46
N LEU A 108 0.03 5.42 6.39
CA LEU A 108 0.90 5.32 5.21
C LEU A 108 0.98 6.65 4.44
N ALA A 109 -0.17 7.27 4.14
CA ALA A 109 -0.25 8.53 3.39
C ALA A 109 0.56 9.66 4.07
N THR A 110 0.45 9.77 5.39
CA THR A 110 1.21 10.76 6.17
C THR A 110 2.73 10.58 6.00
N LYS A 111 3.20 9.35 5.91
CA LYS A 111 4.64 9.06 5.74
C LYS A 111 5.20 9.43 4.36
N VAL A 112 4.36 9.42 3.32
CA VAL A 112 4.77 9.72 1.94
C VAL A 112 4.26 11.06 1.43
N GLU A 113 3.67 11.88 2.30
CA GLU A 113 3.03 13.15 1.93
C GLU A 113 3.95 14.06 1.11
N SER A 114 5.22 14.20 1.51
CA SER A 114 6.20 15.05 0.82
C SER A 114 6.59 14.54 -0.58
N PHE A 115 6.26 13.30 -0.91
CA PHE A 115 6.53 12.68 -2.22
C PHE A 115 5.25 12.53 -3.07
N THR A 116 4.09 13.01 -2.57
CA THR A 116 2.79 12.81 -3.20
C THR A 116 2.26 14.11 -3.78
N SER A 117 1.95 14.11 -5.08
CA SER A 117 1.18 15.16 -5.76
C SER A 117 -0.28 14.76 -5.77
N ILE A 118 -1.13 15.59 -5.16
CA ILE A 118 -2.58 15.37 -5.05
C ILE A 118 -3.31 16.26 -6.06
N GLY A 119 -4.37 15.74 -6.65
CA GLY A 119 -5.24 16.45 -7.60
C GLY A 119 -4.94 16.16 -9.06
N ASP A 120 -3.95 15.31 -9.35
CA ASP A 120 -3.62 14.85 -10.69
C ASP A 120 -3.80 13.35 -10.85
N GLU A 121 -4.07 12.92 -12.07
CA GLU A 121 -4.10 11.50 -12.44
C GLU A 121 -3.28 11.24 -13.68
N VAL A 122 -2.77 10.04 -13.82
CA VAL A 122 -2.11 9.56 -15.03
C VAL A 122 -3.17 9.28 -16.09
N THR A 123 -3.15 10.02 -17.18
CA THR A 123 -4.13 9.87 -18.29
C THR A 123 -3.64 8.97 -19.40
N SER A 124 -2.33 8.96 -19.66
CA SER A 124 -1.70 8.10 -20.65
C SER A 124 -0.21 7.92 -20.39
N PHE A 125 0.38 6.93 -21.01
CA PHE A 125 1.83 6.75 -21.00
C PHE A 125 2.32 6.11 -22.29
N GLN A 126 3.59 6.36 -22.63
CA GLN A 126 4.26 5.79 -23.79
C GLN A 126 5.70 5.43 -23.44
N LEU A 127 6.15 4.26 -23.89
CA LEU A 127 7.55 3.88 -23.79
C LEU A 127 8.33 4.50 -24.96
N LYS A 128 9.34 5.31 -24.64
CA LYS A 128 10.18 5.98 -25.64
C LYS A 128 11.64 6.01 -25.15
N ASP A 129 12.56 5.55 -25.99
CA ASP A 129 14.00 5.63 -25.73
C ASP A 129 14.41 5.09 -24.33
N SER A 130 13.86 3.94 -23.93
CA SER A 130 14.06 3.32 -22.60
C SER A 130 13.59 4.15 -21.42
N LYS A 131 12.68 5.11 -21.63
CA LYS A 131 11.96 5.86 -20.61
C LYS A 131 10.47 5.74 -20.82
N VAL A 132 9.73 6.03 -19.76
CA VAL A 132 8.28 6.15 -19.82
C VAL A 132 7.91 7.63 -19.80
N ASN A 133 7.31 8.14 -20.88
CA ASN A 133 6.67 9.44 -20.89
C ASN A 133 5.26 9.28 -20.33
N VAL A 134 4.92 10.00 -19.30
CA VAL A 134 3.64 9.91 -18.60
C VAL A 134 2.93 11.25 -18.70
N SER A 135 1.69 11.23 -19.21
CA SER A 135 0.84 12.43 -19.29
C SER A 135 -0.10 12.47 -18.09
N LEU A 136 -0.22 13.63 -17.45
CA LEU A 136 -1.12 13.89 -16.34
C LEU A 136 -2.37 14.67 -16.80
N SER A 137 -3.39 14.68 -15.97
CA SER A 137 -4.66 15.39 -16.22
C SER A 137 -4.51 16.90 -16.37
N ASN A 138 -3.49 17.50 -15.77
CA ASN A 138 -3.13 18.91 -15.87
C ASN A 138 -2.24 19.24 -17.10
N GLU A 139 -2.17 18.35 -18.09
CA GLU A 139 -1.36 18.48 -19.30
C GLU A 139 0.18 18.41 -19.07
N THR A 140 0.62 18.16 -17.85
CA THR A 140 2.04 17.94 -17.55
C THR A 140 2.51 16.60 -18.13
N ILE A 141 3.71 16.59 -18.70
CA ILE A 141 4.39 15.37 -19.16
C ILE A 141 5.61 15.14 -18.28
N LEU A 142 5.69 13.94 -17.70
CA LEU A 142 6.79 13.49 -16.85
C LEU A 142 7.57 12.37 -17.54
N ASP A 143 8.90 12.43 -17.46
CA ASP A 143 9.78 11.35 -17.88
C ASP A 143 10.22 10.55 -16.67
N THR A 144 10.00 9.27 -16.68
CA THR A 144 10.39 8.36 -15.60
C THR A 144 11.08 7.10 -16.13
N ALA A 145 11.87 6.44 -15.30
CA ALA A 145 12.47 5.16 -15.65
C ALA A 145 11.47 4.01 -15.53
N LEU A 146 10.53 4.13 -14.58
CA LEU A 146 9.52 3.13 -14.29
C LEU A 146 8.22 3.80 -13.89
N LEU A 147 7.11 3.39 -14.50
CA LEU A 147 5.77 3.71 -14.05
C LEU A 147 5.17 2.48 -13.36
N VAL A 148 4.69 2.65 -12.15
CA VAL A 148 3.95 1.65 -11.39
C VAL A 148 2.50 2.10 -11.27
N ILE A 149 1.56 1.27 -11.72
CA ILE A 149 0.13 1.51 -11.60
C ILE A 149 -0.37 0.79 -10.34
N ALA A 150 -0.76 1.57 -9.35
CA ALA A 150 -1.27 1.11 -8.04
C ALA A 150 -2.67 1.67 -7.74
N GLU A 151 -3.41 1.99 -8.78
CA GLU A 151 -4.81 2.42 -8.72
C GLU A 151 -5.67 1.20 -8.37
N GLY A 152 -6.47 1.30 -7.30
CA GLY A 152 -7.36 0.24 -6.81
C GLY A 152 -8.71 0.18 -7.53
#